data_91a4873bb23919c58e98f0c40684683e
#
_entry.id   91a4873bb23919c58e98f0c40684683e
#
_cell.length_a   1.000
_cell.length_b   1.000
_cell.length_c   1.000
_cell.angle_alpha   90.00
_cell.angle_beta   90.00
_cell.angle_gamma   90.00
#
_symmetry.space_group_name_H-M   'P 1'
#
loop_
_entity.id
_entity.type
_entity.pdbx_description
1 polymer ?
#
loop_
_entity_poly.entity_id
_entity_poly.type
_entity_poly.pdbx_seq_one_letter_code
_entity_poly.pdbx_strand_id
1 'polypeptide(L)'
;RRIERLLAEYSLEALIGARGGVHFAPLDALGTISSRAAVMIGQAKPERAPLPAPELSAPRVPEAVPEMVRENMKFGFTGLPGRCWQNILTNGSFGWIAADCGMGGMWYKNAREMRINHPAGDIRATAGTERIWLEADGRRISIFSANDGCACTVEYATGTARWEKRIAGRSITTTGFIPHGIDARVLIIEGAAGLPLTWSLELCMGAADGSSVICGSENGVFCAENPESYYPGIVFRAAANVSARIGTDFSPAGMCMVLNCPETLVLVCGCCEAEFLLELCKPVAARAALKSVRSYWDA
;
A
#
# COMPACT_ATOMS: atom_id res chain seq x y z
N ARG A 1 -14.07 -34.07 17.99
CA ARG A 1 -13.91 -35.23 17.05
C ARG A 1 -13.01 -34.92 15.85
N ARG A 2 -13.08 -33.75 15.26
CA ARG A 2 -12.28 -33.38 14.07
C ARG A 2 -10.87 -32.89 14.47
N ILE A 3 -10.78 -32.09 15.51
CA ILE A 3 -9.51 -31.63 16.11
C ILE A 3 -8.75 -32.83 16.71
N GLU A 4 -9.44 -33.73 17.41
CA GLU A 4 -8.87 -34.96 17.99
C GLU A 4 -8.24 -35.88 16.94
N ARG A 5 -8.84 -36.00 15.75
CA ARG A 5 -8.28 -36.78 14.64
C ARG A 5 -7.04 -36.14 14.02
N LEU A 6 -7.05 -34.81 13.85
CA LEU A 6 -5.88 -34.07 13.36
C LEU A 6 -4.73 -34.13 14.37
N LEU A 7 -5.02 -34.02 15.67
CA LEU A 7 -4.03 -34.13 16.72
C LEU A 7 -3.48 -35.57 16.91
N ALA A 8 -4.24 -36.59 16.48
CA ALA A 8 -3.79 -37.98 16.49
C ALA A 8 -2.87 -38.29 15.29
N GLU A 9 -2.99 -37.58 14.18
CA GLU A 9 -2.18 -37.78 12.97
C GLU A 9 -0.96 -36.89 12.91
N TYR A 10 -0.96 -35.72 13.60
CA TYR A 10 0.13 -34.73 13.59
C TYR A 10 0.42 -34.22 15.00
N SER A 11 1.69 -34.09 15.34
CA SER A 11 2.02 -33.40 16.59
C SER A 11 1.56 -31.94 16.53
N LEU A 12 1.06 -31.44 17.66
CA LEU A 12 0.63 -30.05 17.79
C LEU A 12 1.75 -29.06 17.36
N GLU A 13 3.00 -29.44 17.62
CA GLU A 13 4.18 -28.67 17.25
C GLU A 13 4.41 -28.62 15.73
N ALA A 14 4.14 -29.72 15.01
CA ALA A 14 4.22 -29.74 13.55
C ALA A 14 3.11 -28.87 12.90
N LEU A 15 1.93 -28.80 13.51
CA LEU A 15 0.82 -27.97 13.05
C LEU A 15 1.02 -26.49 13.38
N ILE A 16 1.63 -26.16 14.52
CA ILE A 16 1.92 -24.78 14.95
C ILE A 16 3.22 -24.26 14.30
N GLY A 17 4.22 -25.12 14.11
CA GLY A 17 5.50 -24.77 13.49
C GLY A 17 5.40 -24.41 12.00
N ALA A 18 4.36 -24.89 11.31
CA ALA A 18 4.05 -24.51 9.94
C ALA A 18 3.27 -23.19 9.87
N ARG A 19 3.77 -22.11 10.50
CA ARG A 19 3.33 -20.73 10.33
C ARG A 19 2.08 -20.26 11.07
N GLY A 20 1.89 -20.64 12.31
CA GLY A 20 0.97 -19.91 13.20
C GLY A 20 -0.52 -19.98 12.85
N GLY A 21 -0.95 -20.86 11.95
CA GLY A 21 -2.35 -21.03 11.58
C GLY A 21 -2.76 -22.51 11.56
N VAL A 22 -3.85 -22.84 12.24
CA VAL A 22 -4.50 -24.14 12.10
C VAL A 22 -5.48 -24.05 10.94
N HIS A 23 -5.12 -24.62 9.78
CA HIS A 23 -6.00 -24.69 8.63
C HIS A 23 -6.95 -25.90 8.75
N PHE A 24 -8.24 -25.62 8.75
CA PHE A 24 -9.28 -26.67 8.74
C PHE A 24 -9.73 -26.94 7.30
N ALA A 25 -9.44 -28.14 6.80
CA ALA A 25 -9.99 -28.61 5.54
C ALA A 25 -11.22 -29.48 5.74
N PRO A 26 -12.10 -29.62 4.74
CA PRO A 26 -13.22 -30.59 4.76
C PRO A 26 -12.73 -32.02 4.99
N LEU A 27 -13.53 -32.81 5.66
CA LEU A 27 -13.18 -34.20 6.08
C LEU A 27 -12.85 -35.16 4.93
N ASP A 28 -13.41 -34.91 3.76
CA ASP A 28 -13.19 -35.63 2.50
C ASP A 28 -11.83 -35.34 1.83
N ALA A 29 -11.16 -34.27 2.24
CA ALA A 29 -9.83 -33.89 1.74
C ALA A 29 -8.68 -34.39 2.65
N LEU A 30 -8.93 -35.13 3.71
CA LEU A 30 -7.92 -35.56 4.68
C LEU A 30 -6.80 -36.41 4.07
N GLY A 31 -7.11 -37.25 3.06
CA GLY A 31 -6.09 -38.02 2.34
C GLY A 31 -5.13 -37.17 1.50
N THR A 32 -5.58 -35.98 1.10
CA THR A 32 -4.80 -35.04 0.31
C THR A 32 -3.98 -34.06 1.19
N ILE A 33 -4.40 -33.88 2.46
CA ILE A 33 -3.71 -33.02 3.43
C ILE A 33 -2.39 -33.64 3.88
N SER A 34 -2.33 -34.98 4.06
CA SER A 34 -1.09 -35.62 4.49
C SER A 34 0.04 -35.44 3.48
N SER A 35 -0.26 -35.55 2.19
CA SER A 35 0.72 -35.33 1.12
C SER A 35 1.05 -33.85 0.93
N ARG A 36 0.09 -32.94 1.08
CA ARG A 36 0.34 -31.48 1.01
C ARG A 36 1.06 -30.96 2.25
N ALA A 37 0.73 -31.41 3.44
CA ALA A 37 1.44 -31.05 4.65
C ALA A 37 2.90 -31.55 4.63
N ALA A 38 3.14 -32.77 4.15
CA ALA A 38 4.50 -33.29 3.98
C ALA A 38 5.30 -32.49 2.93
N VAL A 39 4.67 -32.04 1.84
CA VAL A 39 5.27 -31.15 0.84
C VAL A 39 5.54 -29.76 1.41
N MET A 40 4.66 -29.22 2.25
CA MET A 40 4.86 -27.91 2.87
C MET A 40 5.94 -27.93 3.97
N ILE A 41 6.09 -29.03 4.68
CA ILE A 41 7.15 -29.19 5.70
C ILE A 41 8.51 -29.50 5.06
N GLY A 42 8.53 -30.15 3.89
CA GLY A 42 9.76 -30.55 3.20
C GLY A 42 10.35 -29.48 2.27
N GLN A 43 9.59 -28.47 1.89
CA GLN A 43 10.10 -27.36 1.07
C GLN A 43 10.46 -26.18 1.98
N ALA A 44 11.75 -26.05 2.31
CA ALA A 44 12.25 -24.76 2.71
C ALA A 44 11.87 -23.78 1.58
N LYS A 45 10.95 -22.81 1.86
CA LYS A 45 10.71 -21.74 0.89
C LYS A 45 12.05 -21.08 0.58
N PRO A 46 12.34 -20.84 -0.70
CA PRO A 46 13.52 -20.07 -1.03
C PRO A 46 13.49 -18.78 -0.20
N GLU A 47 14.61 -18.44 0.40
CA GLU A 47 14.76 -17.22 1.20
C GLU A 47 14.52 -16.04 0.26
N ARG A 48 13.36 -15.43 0.38
CA ARG A 48 12.99 -14.29 -0.47
C ARG A 48 13.60 -13.03 0.12
N ALA A 49 14.05 -12.15 -0.75
CA ALA A 49 14.59 -10.88 -0.32
C ALA A 49 13.53 -10.04 0.41
N PRO A 50 13.91 -9.31 1.47
CA PRO A 50 13.01 -8.34 2.07
C PRO A 50 12.70 -7.20 1.09
N LEU A 51 11.52 -6.60 1.23
CA LEU A 51 11.18 -5.40 0.46
C LEU A 51 12.19 -4.28 0.75
N PRO A 52 12.67 -3.58 -0.29
CA PRO A 52 13.51 -2.42 -0.10
C PRO A 52 12.82 -1.42 0.83
N ALA A 53 13.54 -1.01 1.86
CA ALA A 53 13.09 0.03 2.76
C ALA A 53 14.19 1.10 2.86
N PRO A 54 13.85 2.39 2.99
CA PRO A 54 14.81 3.38 3.44
C PRO A 54 15.25 3.00 4.86
N GLU A 55 16.47 3.36 5.23
CA GLU A 55 16.86 3.30 6.64
C GLU A 55 15.83 4.09 7.46
N LEU A 56 15.38 3.50 8.56
CA LEU A 56 14.45 4.16 9.46
C LEU A 56 15.12 5.45 9.95
N SER A 57 14.55 6.58 9.57
CA SER A 57 14.91 7.84 10.21
C SER A 57 14.61 7.74 11.71
N ALA A 58 15.39 8.47 12.52
CA ALA A 58 15.19 8.52 13.97
C ALA A 58 13.69 8.70 14.32
N PRO A 59 13.24 8.14 15.45
CA PRO A 59 11.84 8.27 15.86
C PRO A 59 11.42 9.74 15.83
N ARG A 60 10.19 10.01 15.39
CA ARG A 60 9.62 11.36 15.36
C ARG A 60 9.75 11.99 16.76
N VAL A 61 10.56 13.02 16.85
CA VAL A 61 10.56 13.88 18.05
C VAL A 61 9.27 14.69 17.98
N PRO A 62 8.45 14.71 19.04
CA PRO A 62 7.26 15.55 19.07
C PRO A 62 7.68 17.02 18.91
N GLU A 63 7.46 17.60 17.74
CA GLU A 63 7.48 19.06 17.60
C GLU A 63 6.22 19.67 18.19
N ALA A 64 6.29 20.97 18.49
CA ALA A 64 5.11 21.74 18.88
C ALA A 64 3.98 21.49 17.87
N VAL A 65 2.75 21.33 18.36
CA VAL A 65 1.57 21.10 17.51
C VAL A 65 1.55 22.17 16.43
N PRO A 66 1.69 21.81 15.14
CA PRO A 66 1.70 22.80 14.09
C PRO A 66 0.40 23.59 14.08
N GLU A 67 0.48 24.83 13.69
CA GLU A 67 -0.71 25.67 13.52
C GLU A 67 -1.62 25.02 12.47
N MET A 68 -2.86 24.76 12.88
CA MET A 68 -3.83 24.06 12.06
C MET A 68 -4.72 25.09 11.37
N VAL A 69 -4.62 25.13 10.05
CA VAL A 69 -5.49 25.97 9.22
C VAL A 69 -6.75 25.18 8.90
N ARG A 70 -7.91 25.75 9.26
CA ARG A 70 -9.24 25.22 8.90
C ARG A 70 -9.93 26.26 8.04
N GLU A 71 -10.10 25.97 6.79
CA GLU A 71 -10.81 26.82 5.85
C GLU A 71 -11.57 25.97 4.83
N ASN A 72 -12.84 26.28 4.58
CA ASN A 72 -13.66 25.68 3.53
C ASN A 72 -13.59 24.14 3.46
N MET A 73 -13.88 23.47 4.59
CA MET A 73 -13.77 22.00 4.70
C MET A 73 -12.38 21.42 4.43
N LYS A 74 -11.35 22.27 4.46
CA LYS A 74 -9.96 21.89 4.38
C LYS A 74 -9.31 21.96 5.73
N PHE A 75 -8.35 21.07 5.93
CA PHE A 75 -7.54 20.98 7.13
C PHE A 75 -6.09 20.80 6.71
N GLY A 76 -5.21 21.68 7.16
CA GLY A 76 -3.81 21.64 6.75
C GLY A 76 -2.85 22.00 7.89
N PHE A 77 -1.60 21.59 7.73
CA PHE A 77 -0.49 21.91 8.63
C PHE A 77 0.85 21.77 7.90
N THR A 78 1.89 22.34 8.46
CA THR A 78 3.27 22.21 7.98
C THR A 78 4.14 21.63 9.08
N GLY A 79 5.08 20.74 8.72
CA GLY A 79 6.01 20.11 9.64
C GLY A 79 5.58 18.70 10.08
N LEU A 80 6.16 18.23 11.18
CA LEU A 80 5.94 16.90 11.75
C LEU A 80 5.11 17.01 13.02
N PRO A 81 3.81 16.73 13.00
CA PRO A 81 2.99 16.71 14.20
C PRO A 81 3.42 15.56 15.11
N GLY A 82 3.28 15.75 16.43
CA GLY A 82 3.60 14.74 17.43
C GLY A 82 2.76 13.46 17.35
N ARG A 83 1.63 13.50 16.61
CA ARG A 83 0.79 12.35 16.26
C ARG A 83 0.54 12.34 14.75
N CYS A 84 0.33 11.18 14.17
CA CYS A 84 -0.06 11.07 12.78
C CYS A 84 -1.50 11.52 12.58
N TRP A 85 -1.71 12.38 11.59
CA TRP A 85 -3.02 12.82 11.13
C TRP A 85 -3.42 12.03 9.89
N GLN A 86 -4.71 11.74 9.79
CA GLN A 86 -5.24 10.85 8.76
C GLN A 86 -6.53 11.42 8.20
N ASN A 87 -6.74 11.21 6.91
CA ASN A 87 -8.01 11.41 6.21
C ASN A 87 -8.47 10.09 5.60
N ILE A 88 -9.72 9.72 5.76
CA ILE A 88 -10.29 8.52 5.18
C ILE A 88 -10.94 8.89 3.85
N LEU A 89 -10.39 8.36 2.77
CA LEU A 89 -10.91 8.53 1.42
C LEU A 89 -11.53 7.21 0.95
N THR A 90 -12.74 7.26 0.42
CA THR A 90 -13.46 6.06 -0.05
C THR A 90 -14.52 6.40 -1.08
N ASN A 91 -14.81 5.47 -1.98
CA ASN A 91 -15.95 5.51 -2.90
C ASN A 91 -17.07 4.52 -2.48
N GLY A 92 -16.97 3.97 -1.27
CA GLY A 92 -17.91 2.99 -0.74
C GLY A 92 -17.43 1.54 -0.84
N SER A 93 -16.71 1.15 -1.89
CA SER A 93 -16.16 -0.20 -2.06
C SER A 93 -14.65 -0.27 -1.87
N PHE A 94 -13.90 0.73 -2.32
CA PHE A 94 -12.48 0.85 -2.10
C PHE A 94 -12.18 2.00 -1.14
N GLY A 95 -11.27 1.80 -0.21
CA GLY A 95 -10.91 2.81 0.77
C GLY A 95 -9.41 2.90 1.02
N TRP A 96 -8.99 4.08 1.44
CA TRP A 96 -7.61 4.40 1.79
C TRP A 96 -7.55 5.35 2.98
N ILE A 97 -6.73 5.02 3.94
CA ILE A 97 -6.34 5.94 5.01
C ILE A 97 -5.18 6.78 4.50
N ALA A 98 -5.44 8.00 4.11
CA ALA A 98 -4.43 8.96 3.68
C ALA A 98 -3.76 9.57 4.93
N ALA A 99 -2.68 8.96 5.39
CA ALA A 99 -1.92 9.44 6.53
C ALA A 99 -0.91 10.51 6.11
N ASP A 100 -0.61 11.49 6.99
CA ASP A 100 0.38 12.53 6.72
C ASP A 100 1.75 11.96 6.35
N CYS A 101 2.12 10.86 6.99
CA CYS A 101 3.36 10.14 6.74
C CYS A 101 3.27 9.09 5.62
N GLY A 102 2.14 8.96 4.93
CA GLY A 102 1.92 7.98 3.87
C GLY A 102 1.76 6.53 4.34
N MET A 103 1.82 6.27 5.64
CA MET A 103 1.76 4.91 6.21
C MET A 103 0.33 4.44 6.50
N GLY A 104 -0.61 4.83 5.67
CA GLY A 104 -1.99 4.40 5.77
C GLY A 104 -2.24 3.02 5.15
N GLY A 105 -3.42 2.47 5.40
CA GLY A 105 -3.87 1.20 4.84
C GLY A 105 -4.92 1.37 3.76
N MET A 106 -4.98 0.41 2.86
CA MET A 106 -6.04 0.30 1.85
C MET A 106 -6.89 -0.93 2.12
N TRP A 107 -8.13 -0.88 1.71
CA TRP A 107 -9.05 -2.02 1.78
C TRP A 107 -10.01 -2.04 0.58
N TYR A 108 -10.58 -3.22 0.34
CA TYR A 108 -11.62 -3.42 -0.67
C TYR A 108 -12.85 -4.06 -0.02
N LYS A 109 -14.05 -3.52 -0.28
CA LYS A 109 -15.34 -3.90 0.31
C LYS A 109 -15.40 -3.79 1.84
N ASN A 110 -14.51 -4.47 2.55
CA ASN A 110 -14.53 -4.55 4.01
C ASN A 110 -13.13 -4.35 4.59
N ALA A 111 -12.96 -3.31 5.41
CA ALA A 111 -11.68 -2.96 6.02
C ALA A 111 -11.16 -4.01 7.03
N ARG A 112 -12.01 -4.92 7.50
CA ARG A 112 -11.63 -6.00 8.39
C ARG A 112 -11.21 -7.25 7.60
N GLU A 113 -12.01 -7.66 6.61
CA GLU A 113 -11.89 -8.94 5.94
C GLU A 113 -10.97 -8.86 4.69
N MET A 114 -10.86 -7.68 4.07
CA MET A 114 -10.08 -7.50 2.85
C MET A 114 -9.22 -6.24 2.92
N ARG A 115 -8.31 -6.19 3.88
CA ARG A 115 -7.22 -5.23 3.87
C ARG A 115 -6.26 -5.59 2.75
N ILE A 116 -5.88 -4.62 1.96
CA ILE A 116 -4.87 -4.79 0.92
C ILE A 116 -3.48 -4.79 1.55
N ASN A 117 -3.23 -3.81 2.43
CA ASN A 117 -2.03 -3.70 3.24
C ASN A 117 -2.38 -3.32 4.67
N HIS A 118 -1.52 -3.67 5.63
CA HIS A 118 -1.72 -3.25 7.00
C HIS A 118 -1.37 -1.78 7.17
N PRO A 119 -2.22 -0.98 7.84
CA PRO A 119 -1.76 0.27 8.40
C PRO A 119 -0.65 -0.03 9.42
N ALA A 120 0.34 0.82 9.52
CA ALA A 120 1.37 0.66 10.54
C ALA A 120 0.73 0.66 11.93
N GLY A 121 1.05 -0.33 12.74
CA GLY A 121 0.47 -0.50 14.08
C GLY A 121 0.86 0.63 15.04
N ASP A 122 2.12 1.06 15.01
CA ASP A 122 2.58 2.33 15.59
C ASP A 122 3.15 3.21 14.48
N ILE A 123 2.33 4.15 14.05
CA ILE A 123 2.62 5.09 12.97
C ILE A 123 3.87 5.94 13.26
N ARG A 124 4.31 6.01 14.51
CA ARG A 124 5.50 6.77 14.94
C ARG A 124 6.77 5.95 14.95
N ALA A 125 6.68 4.66 15.15
CA ALA A 125 7.82 3.80 15.45
C ALA A 125 8.20 2.84 14.33
N THR A 126 7.28 2.49 13.43
CA THR A 126 7.52 1.48 12.40
C THR A 126 7.40 2.05 10.99
N ALA A 127 8.27 1.60 10.11
CA ALA A 127 8.08 1.80 8.69
C ALA A 127 6.75 1.16 8.28
N GLY A 128 5.86 1.94 7.66
CA GLY A 128 4.60 1.44 7.14
C GLY A 128 4.80 0.40 6.05
N THR A 129 3.73 -0.32 5.74
CA THR A 129 3.73 -1.33 4.67
C THR A 129 3.76 -0.71 3.26
N GLU A 130 3.53 0.59 3.13
CA GLU A 130 3.73 1.35 1.89
C GLU A 130 4.80 2.41 2.09
N ARG A 131 5.71 2.52 1.12
CA ARG A 131 6.78 3.51 1.10
C ARG A 131 6.98 4.02 -0.32
N ILE A 132 6.96 5.34 -0.47
CA ILE A 132 7.24 6.00 -1.75
C ILE A 132 8.30 7.07 -1.47
N TRP A 133 9.46 6.95 -2.12
CA TRP A 133 10.54 7.92 -1.94
C TRP A 133 11.21 8.28 -3.26
N LEU A 134 11.72 9.48 -3.30
CA LEU A 134 12.57 10.01 -4.36
C LEU A 134 14.04 9.88 -3.94
N GLU A 135 14.92 9.67 -4.91
CA GLU A 135 16.35 9.74 -4.70
C GLU A 135 16.85 11.11 -5.18
N ALA A 136 17.37 11.91 -4.27
CA ALA A 136 17.91 13.23 -4.55
C ALA A 136 19.12 13.53 -3.63
N ASP A 137 20.18 14.10 -4.18
CA ASP A 137 21.40 14.45 -3.46
C ASP A 137 22.01 13.28 -2.66
N GLY A 138 21.94 12.06 -3.23
CA GLY A 138 22.44 10.84 -2.59
C GLY A 138 21.60 10.36 -1.40
N ARG A 139 20.41 10.91 -1.21
CA ARG A 139 19.48 10.60 -0.11
C ARG A 139 18.15 10.05 -0.64
N ARG A 140 17.50 9.23 0.18
CA ARG A 140 16.11 8.79 -0.01
C ARG A 140 15.19 9.68 0.80
N ILE A 141 14.31 10.39 0.11
CA ILE A 141 13.41 11.38 0.69
C ILE A 141 11.97 10.95 0.41
N SER A 142 11.18 10.74 1.48
CA SER A 142 9.76 10.39 1.33
C SER A 142 9.00 11.51 0.61
N ILE A 143 8.06 11.15 -0.27
CA ILE A 143 7.11 12.13 -0.83
C ILE A 143 6.08 12.61 0.19
N PHE A 144 5.94 11.91 1.30
CA PHE A 144 5.07 12.22 2.42
C PHE A 144 5.82 12.93 3.55
N SER A 145 5.10 13.32 4.59
CA SER A 145 5.71 13.90 5.78
C SER A 145 6.59 12.86 6.51
N ALA A 146 7.87 13.16 6.67
CA ALA A 146 8.84 12.26 7.32
C ALA A 146 9.94 13.06 8.00
N ASN A 147 10.65 12.43 8.93
CA ASN A 147 11.83 13.02 9.57
C ASN A 147 13.07 12.84 8.68
N ASP A 148 13.04 13.43 7.49
CA ASP A 148 14.12 13.36 6.48
C ASP A 148 14.79 14.72 6.23
N GLY A 149 14.51 15.69 7.09
CA GLY A 149 15.06 17.04 7.02
C GLY A 149 14.38 17.94 5.98
N CYS A 150 13.29 17.48 5.36
CA CYS A 150 12.51 18.25 4.40
C CYS A 150 11.13 18.59 4.98
N ALA A 151 10.83 19.86 5.14
CA ALA A 151 9.50 20.28 5.59
C ALA A 151 8.43 19.85 4.58
N CYS A 152 7.31 19.36 5.09
CA CYS A 152 6.17 18.94 4.30
C CYS A 152 4.93 19.68 4.76
N THR A 153 4.22 20.30 3.82
CA THR A 153 2.88 20.84 4.06
C THR A 153 1.87 19.79 3.67
N VAL A 154 0.93 19.49 4.55
CA VAL A 154 -0.14 18.52 4.34
C VAL A 154 -1.47 19.25 4.32
N GLU A 155 -2.31 18.95 3.34
CA GLU A 155 -3.69 19.45 3.24
C GLU A 155 -4.63 18.27 3.06
N TYR A 156 -5.64 18.18 3.90
CA TYR A 156 -6.75 17.27 3.76
C TYR A 156 -8.00 18.05 3.39
N ALA A 157 -8.66 17.60 2.36
CA ALA A 157 -9.94 18.13 1.93
C ALA A 157 -10.92 16.96 1.75
N THR A 158 -12.19 17.25 1.59
CA THR A 158 -13.18 16.24 1.28
C THR A 158 -12.83 15.57 -0.05
N GLY A 159 -12.66 14.25 -0.03
CA GLY A 159 -12.29 13.44 -1.20
C GLY A 159 -10.83 13.50 -1.63
N THR A 160 -9.96 14.33 -1.02
CA THR A 160 -8.56 14.46 -1.43
C THR A 160 -7.60 14.62 -0.24
N ALA A 161 -6.34 14.22 -0.48
CA ALA A 161 -5.21 14.53 0.40
C ALA A 161 -4.05 15.04 -0.46
N ARG A 162 -3.34 16.05 0.02
CA ARG A 162 -2.24 16.69 -0.70
C ARG A 162 -1.04 16.88 0.21
N TRP A 163 0.13 16.58 -0.33
CA TRP A 163 1.42 16.83 0.30
C TRP A 163 2.24 17.74 -0.61
N GLU A 164 2.87 18.74 -0.03
CA GLU A 164 3.82 19.60 -0.73
C GLU A 164 5.13 19.63 0.04
N LYS A 165 6.20 19.32 -0.67
CA LYS A 165 7.53 19.15 -0.08
C LYS A 165 8.61 19.79 -0.94
N ARG A 166 9.60 20.41 -0.31
CA ARG A 166 10.77 20.93 -1.01
C ARG A 166 11.89 19.89 -1.00
N ILE A 167 12.25 19.38 -2.19
CA ILE A 167 13.27 18.35 -2.37
C ILE A 167 14.26 18.83 -3.45
N ALA A 168 15.55 18.87 -3.14
CA ALA A 168 16.60 19.33 -4.07
C ALA A 168 16.25 20.69 -4.73
N GLY A 169 15.73 21.63 -3.95
CA GLY A 169 15.35 22.98 -4.43
C GLY A 169 14.06 23.03 -5.24
N ARG A 170 13.39 21.90 -5.50
CA ARG A 170 12.12 21.82 -6.25
C ARG A 170 10.93 21.70 -5.31
N SER A 171 9.79 22.27 -5.69
CA SER A 171 8.51 22.00 -5.01
C SER A 171 7.90 20.74 -5.61
N ILE A 172 7.79 19.69 -4.80
CA ILE A 172 7.18 18.42 -5.17
C ILE A 172 5.78 18.39 -4.58
N THR A 173 4.78 18.21 -5.41
CA THR A 173 3.39 18.09 -4.98
C THR A 173 2.89 16.68 -5.23
N THR A 174 2.30 16.06 -4.22
CA THR A 174 1.59 14.77 -4.33
C THR A 174 0.13 15.00 -4.01
N THR A 175 -0.78 14.64 -4.91
CA THR A 175 -2.22 14.68 -4.68
C THR A 175 -2.79 13.28 -4.76
N GLY A 176 -3.48 12.83 -3.70
CA GLY A 176 -4.07 11.50 -3.61
C GLY A 176 -5.60 11.57 -3.51
N PHE A 177 -6.29 10.65 -4.17
CA PHE A 177 -7.75 10.55 -4.15
C PHE A 177 -8.22 9.16 -4.59
N ILE A 178 -9.52 8.89 -4.38
CA ILE A 178 -10.21 7.70 -4.89
C ILE A 178 -11.30 8.18 -5.87
N PRO A 179 -11.26 7.77 -7.15
CA PRO A 179 -12.28 8.11 -8.13
C PRO A 179 -13.65 7.53 -7.78
N HIS A 180 -14.71 8.20 -8.20
CA HIS A 180 -16.06 7.65 -8.11
C HIS A 180 -16.22 6.47 -9.07
N GLY A 181 -16.81 5.37 -8.59
CA GLY A 181 -17.14 4.21 -9.41
C GLY A 181 -15.96 3.37 -9.91
N ILE A 182 -14.73 3.68 -9.50
CA ILE A 182 -13.52 2.89 -9.82
C ILE A 182 -12.81 2.55 -8.53
N ASP A 183 -12.62 1.26 -8.26
CA ASP A 183 -12.01 0.74 -7.03
C ASP A 183 -10.48 0.86 -7.07
N ALA A 184 -10.00 2.09 -7.13
CA ALA A 184 -8.58 2.41 -7.20
C ALA A 184 -8.25 3.69 -6.45
N ARG A 185 -7.01 3.76 -5.96
CA ARG A 185 -6.37 4.99 -5.48
C ARG A 185 -5.49 5.54 -6.59
N VAL A 186 -5.53 6.85 -6.77
CA VAL A 186 -4.66 7.61 -7.68
C VAL A 186 -3.77 8.55 -6.88
N LEU A 187 -2.47 8.56 -7.18
CA LEU A 187 -1.52 9.57 -6.74
C LEU A 187 -0.99 10.32 -7.96
N ILE A 188 -1.15 11.64 -8.00
CA ILE A 188 -0.56 12.51 -9.00
C ILE A 188 0.64 13.21 -8.33
N ILE A 189 1.83 13.03 -8.89
CA ILE A 189 3.09 13.59 -8.38
C ILE A 189 3.64 14.54 -9.43
N GLU A 190 3.86 15.80 -9.06
CA GLU A 190 4.34 16.87 -9.94
C GLU A 190 5.61 17.52 -9.35
N GLY A 191 6.47 18.05 -10.21
CA GLY A 191 7.72 18.70 -9.82
C GLY A 191 8.91 17.77 -9.64
N ALA A 192 8.73 16.44 -9.77
CA ALA A 192 9.78 15.44 -9.56
C ALA A 192 10.52 15.01 -10.85
N ALA A 193 10.28 15.65 -11.98
CA ALA A 193 10.81 15.25 -13.28
C ALA A 193 12.30 14.88 -13.26
N GLY A 194 12.64 13.70 -13.77
CA GLY A 194 14.01 13.18 -13.85
C GLY A 194 14.58 12.62 -12.54
N LEU A 195 13.87 12.68 -11.41
CA LEU A 195 14.29 12.05 -10.18
C LEU A 195 13.90 10.55 -10.19
N PRO A 196 14.81 9.66 -9.74
CA PRO A 196 14.43 8.28 -9.49
C PRO A 196 13.42 8.18 -8.35
N LEU A 197 12.40 7.35 -8.54
CA LEU A 197 11.40 7.05 -7.52
C LEU A 197 11.35 5.55 -7.28
N THR A 198 11.22 5.20 -6.01
CA THR A 198 10.91 3.83 -5.61
C THR A 198 9.59 3.82 -4.85
N TRP A 199 8.69 2.92 -5.29
CA TRP A 199 7.44 2.61 -4.61
C TRP A 199 7.45 1.16 -4.16
N SER A 200 7.44 0.94 -2.86
CA SER A 200 7.33 -0.39 -2.28
C SER A 200 6.03 -0.53 -1.50
N LEU A 201 5.39 -1.68 -1.65
CA LEU A 201 4.11 -1.99 -1.01
C LEU A 201 4.13 -3.44 -0.54
N GLU A 202 3.97 -3.64 0.75
CA GLU A 202 3.78 -4.93 1.39
C GLU A 202 2.29 -5.26 1.44
N LEU A 203 1.91 -6.47 1.05
CA LEU A 203 0.53 -6.87 0.88
C LEU A 203 0.13 -7.95 1.88
N CYS A 204 -1.09 -7.86 2.38
CA CYS A 204 -1.72 -8.91 3.17
C CYS A 204 -2.98 -9.48 2.50
N MET A 205 -3.73 -8.67 1.76
CA MET A 205 -4.94 -9.03 1.02
C MET A 205 -5.90 -9.94 1.81
N GLY A 206 -6.24 -9.51 3.02
CA GLY A 206 -7.11 -10.24 3.94
C GLY A 206 -6.43 -11.35 4.75
N ALA A 207 -5.17 -11.70 4.47
CA ALA A 207 -4.39 -12.61 5.30
C ALA A 207 -3.74 -11.89 6.48
N ALA A 208 -3.41 -12.65 7.52
CA ALA A 208 -2.76 -12.09 8.71
C ALA A 208 -1.31 -11.63 8.40
N ASP A 209 -0.59 -12.36 7.55
CA ASP A 209 0.84 -12.16 7.28
C ASP A 209 1.20 -12.10 5.79
N GLY A 210 0.20 -12.11 4.91
CA GLY A 210 0.40 -12.11 3.46
C GLY A 210 1.04 -13.39 2.88
N SER A 211 1.16 -14.46 3.66
CA SER A 211 1.88 -15.68 3.26
C SER A 211 1.23 -16.40 2.07
N SER A 212 -0.08 -16.27 1.90
CA SER A 212 -0.86 -16.84 0.80
C SER A 212 -0.99 -15.92 -0.42
N VAL A 213 -0.44 -14.70 -0.36
CA VAL A 213 -0.50 -13.75 -1.47
C VAL A 213 0.45 -14.16 -2.57
N ILE A 214 -0.07 -14.26 -3.79
CA ILE A 214 0.67 -14.56 -5.01
C ILE A 214 0.86 -13.24 -5.76
N CYS A 215 2.12 -12.89 -6.03
CA CYS A 215 2.48 -11.66 -6.73
C CYS A 215 3.06 -11.97 -8.11
N GLY A 216 2.76 -11.11 -9.07
CA GLY A 216 3.31 -11.17 -10.43
C GLY A 216 3.28 -9.81 -11.11
N SER A 217 3.82 -9.75 -12.32
CA SER A 217 3.70 -8.56 -13.17
C SER A 217 3.53 -8.95 -14.62
N GLU A 218 2.63 -8.27 -15.30
CA GLU A 218 2.35 -8.49 -16.72
C GLU A 218 2.12 -7.13 -17.40
N ASN A 219 2.75 -6.93 -18.56
CA ASN A 219 2.60 -5.73 -19.39
C ASN A 219 2.80 -4.40 -18.62
N GLY A 220 3.73 -4.37 -17.65
CA GLY A 220 4.00 -3.19 -16.84
C GLY A 220 2.98 -2.96 -15.70
N VAL A 221 2.06 -3.87 -15.49
CA VAL A 221 1.10 -3.87 -14.37
C VAL A 221 1.54 -4.91 -13.35
N PHE A 222 1.69 -4.51 -12.11
CA PHE A 222 1.81 -5.42 -10.98
C PHE A 222 0.43 -6.02 -10.67
N CYS A 223 0.39 -7.31 -10.36
CA CYS A 223 -0.80 -8.03 -9.97
C CYS A 223 -0.54 -8.83 -8.71
N ALA A 224 -1.52 -8.86 -7.80
CA ALA A 224 -1.50 -9.72 -6.62
C ALA A 224 -2.87 -10.30 -6.36
N GLU A 225 -2.90 -11.54 -5.91
CA GLU A 225 -4.10 -12.27 -5.56
C GLU A 225 -3.86 -13.07 -4.28
N ASN A 226 -4.88 -13.18 -3.44
CA ASN A 226 -4.87 -14.09 -2.31
C ASN A 226 -6.02 -15.10 -2.45
N PRO A 227 -5.72 -16.34 -2.93
CA PRO A 227 -6.74 -17.36 -3.09
C PRO A 227 -7.36 -17.84 -1.77
N GLU A 228 -6.70 -17.58 -0.63
CA GLU A 228 -7.19 -17.94 0.71
C GLU A 228 -7.94 -16.79 1.40
N SER A 229 -8.14 -15.65 0.72
CA SER A 229 -8.88 -14.52 1.27
C SER A 229 -10.38 -14.83 1.43
N TYR A 230 -11.06 -14.03 2.25
CA TYR A 230 -12.51 -14.08 2.38
C TYR A 230 -13.23 -13.74 1.05
N TYR A 231 -12.56 -13.01 0.16
CA TYR A 231 -13.02 -12.66 -1.19
C TYR A 231 -12.06 -13.24 -2.24
N PRO A 232 -12.13 -14.55 -2.54
CA PRO A 232 -11.26 -15.17 -3.54
C PRO A 232 -11.55 -14.60 -4.94
N GLY A 233 -10.53 -14.56 -5.79
CA GLY A 233 -10.62 -14.03 -7.14
C GLY A 233 -10.51 -12.51 -7.24
N ILE A 234 -10.30 -11.79 -6.12
CA ILE A 234 -9.99 -10.37 -6.16
C ILE A 234 -8.52 -10.18 -6.48
N VAL A 235 -8.25 -9.47 -7.57
CA VAL A 235 -6.90 -9.14 -8.01
C VAL A 235 -6.62 -7.66 -7.71
N PHE A 236 -5.63 -7.43 -6.85
CA PHE A 236 -5.06 -6.10 -6.66
C PHE A 236 -4.04 -5.81 -7.76
N ARG A 237 -4.09 -4.61 -8.33
CA ARG A 237 -3.21 -4.17 -9.40
C ARG A 237 -2.54 -2.85 -9.06
N ALA A 238 -1.33 -2.63 -9.58
CA ALA A 238 -0.65 -1.35 -9.50
C ALA A 238 0.14 -1.06 -10.77
N ALA A 239 0.14 0.21 -11.21
CA ALA A 239 0.86 0.67 -12.38
C ALA A 239 1.25 2.15 -12.27
N ALA A 240 2.10 2.59 -13.18
CA ALA A 240 2.50 3.96 -13.39
C ALA A 240 2.32 4.37 -14.86
N ASN A 241 2.25 5.68 -15.14
CA ASN A 241 2.19 6.20 -16.52
C ASN A 241 3.55 6.18 -17.25
N VAL A 242 4.54 5.54 -16.68
CA VAL A 242 5.88 5.37 -17.27
C VAL A 242 6.35 3.94 -17.09
N SER A 243 7.30 3.53 -17.91
CA SER A 243 7.94 2.23 -17.73
C SER A 243 8.63 2.14 -16.38
N ALA A 244 8.38 1.05 -15.67
CA ALA A 244 8.95 0.77 -14.38
C ALA A 244 9.57 -0.63 -14.33
N ARG A 245 10.62 -0.80 -13.54
CA ARG A 245 11.10 -2.12 -13.15
C ARG A 245 10.30 -2.58 -11.94
N ILE A 246 9.59 -3.68 -12.07
CA ILE A 246 8.72 -4.24 -11.03
C ILE A 246 9.34 -5.52 -10.50
N GLY A 247 9.67 -5.54 -9.22
CA GLY A 247 10.04 -6.72 -8.46
C GLY A 247 8.82 -7.26 -7.70
N THR A 248 8.69 -8.57 -7.64
CA THR A 248 7.52 -9.26 -7.04
C THR A 248 7.89 -10.39 -6.09
N ASP A 249 9.17 -10.77 -6.03
CA ASP A 249 9.66 -11.91 -5.24
C ASP A 249 10.19 -11.45 -3.87
N PHE A 250 9.27 -11.08 -2.98
CA PHE A 250 9.58 -10.58 -1.65
C PHE A 250 8.90 -11.40 -0.55
N SER A 251 9.47 -11.32 0.67
CA SER A 251 8.85 -11.82 1.90
C SER A 251 8.97 -10.75 2.99
N PRO A 252 7.84 -10.21 3.50
CA PRO A 252 6.46 -10.54 3.14
C PRO A 252 6.11 -10.21 1.69
N ALA A 253 5.01 -10.80 1.18
CA ALA A 253 4.56 -10.60 -0.20
C ALA A 253 4.31 -9.12 -0.49
N GLY A 254 4.66 -8.69 -1.71
CA GLY A 254 4.51 -7.30 -2.07
C GLY A 254 5.16 -6.94 -3.41
N MET A 255 5.28 -5.65 -3.67
CA MET A 255 5.94 -5.13 -4.86
C MET A 255 7.02 -4.11 -4.51
N CYS A 256 7.98 -4.01 -5.41
CA CYS A 256 8.89 -2.86 -5.49
C CYS A 256 8.94 -2.36 -6.93
N MET A 257 8.46 -1.14 -7.16
CA MET A 257 8.45 -0.49 -8.44
C MET A 257 9.50 0.62 -8.47
N VAL A 258 10.44 0.56 -9.40
CA VAL A 258 11.50 1.56 -9.59
C VAL A 258 11.34 2.20 -10.95
N LEU A 259 11.29 3.53 -10.98
CA LEU A 259 11.06 4.31 -12.19
C LEU A 259 11.76 5.68 -12.12
N ASN A 260 11.85 6.35 -13.25
CA ASN A 260 12.24 7.76 -13.32
C ASN A 260 10.98 8.62 -13.51
N CYS A 261 10.83 9.64 -12.68
CA CYS A 261 9.66 10.51 -12.72
C CYS A 261 9.59 11.30 -14.02
N PRO A 262 8.47 11.27 -14.75
CA PRO A 262 8.15 12.22 -15.80
C PRO A 262 7.76 13.56 -15.19
N GLU A 263 7.39 14.54 -16.01
CA GLU A 263 6.91 15.86 -15.53
C GLU A 263 5.67 15.73 -14.65
N THR A 264 4.75 14.86 -15.02
CA THR A 264 3.60 14.45 -14.20
C THR A 264 3.63 12.94 -14.07
N LEU A 265 3.97 12.44 -12.90
CA LEU A 265 3.89 11.01 -12.60
C LEU A 265 2.50 10.69 -12.01
N VAL A 266 1.90 9.64 -12.53
CA VAL A 266 0.64 9.10 -12.00
C VAL A 266 0.88 7.65 -11.56
N LEU A 267 0.65 7.38 -10.28
CA LEU A 267 0.67 6.04 -9.70
C LEU A 267 -0.77 5.64 -9.38
N VAL A 268 -1.19 4.49 -9.85
CA VAL A 268 -2.53 3.96 -9.62
C VAL A 268 -2.44 2.57 -9.02
N CYS A 269 -3.25 2.29 -8.01
CA CYS A 269 -3.41 0.94 -7.49
C CYS A 269 -4.83 0.70 -6.99
N GLY A 270 -5.31 -0.55 -7.15
CA GLY A 270 -6.66 -0.89 -6.73
C GLY A 270 -7.10 -2.29 -7.16
N CYS A 271 -8.39 -2.56 -6.98
CA CYS A 271 -9.02 -3.84 -7.31
C CYS A 271 -9.94 -3.72 -8.53
N CYS A 272 -9.67 -2.79 -9.42
CA CYS A 272 -10.38 -2.63 -10.69
C CYS A 272 -9.71 -3.41 -11.83
N GLU A 273 -10.39 -3.53 -12.97
CA GLU A 273 -9.84 -4.13 -14.18
C GLU A 273 -8.63 -3.35 -14.70
N ALA A 274 -7.69 -4.08 -15.33
CA ALA A 274 -6.44 -3.50 -15.81
C ALA A 274 -6.64 -2.34 -16.79
N GLU A 275 -7.67 -2.39 -17.63
CA GLU A 275 -7.99 -1.33 -18.59
C GLU A 275 -8.34 0.00 -17.90
N PHE A 276 -9.19 -0.05 -16.87
CA PHE A 276 -9.55 1.15 -16.09
C PHE A 276 -8.34 1.69 -15.32
N LEU A 277 -7.52 0.82 -14.76
CA LEU A 277 -6.32 1.20 -14.05
C LEU A 277 -5.32 1.89 -14.99
N LEU A 278 -5.06 1.33 -16.17
CA LEU A 278 -4.17 1.90 -17.17
C LEU A 278 -4.73 3.22 -17.76
N GLU A 279 -6.03 3.33 -17.92
CA GLU A 279 -6.65 4.60 -18.33
C GLU A 279 -6.42 5.69 -17.27
N LEU A 280 -6.61 5.36 -15.98
CA LEU A 280 -6.34 6.29 -14.87
C LEU A 280 -4.86 6.66 -14.74
N CYS A 281 -3.92 5.84 -15.24
CA CYS A 281 -2.51 6.20 -15.29
C CYS A 281 -2.24 7.37 -16.25
N LYS A 282 -3.10 7.65 -17.24
CA LYS A 282 -2.92 8.79 -18.14
C LYS A 282 -3.12 10.10 -17.39
N PRO A 283 -2.17 11.06 -17.41
CA PRO A 283 -2.28 12.31 -16.64
C PRO A 283 -3.57 13.10 -16.91
N VAL A 284 -4.06 13.09 -18.15
CA VAL A 284 -5.30 13.76 -18.53
C VAL A 284 -6.50 13.10 -17.84
N ALA A 285 -6.58 11.77 -17.87
CA ALA A 285 -7.66 11.01 -17.25
C ALA A 285 -7.63 11.14 -15.72
N ALA A 286 -6.44 11.05 -15.11
CA ALA A 286 -6.26 11.25 -13.67
C ALA A 286 -6.72 12.65 -13.21
N ARG A 287 -6.35 13.70 -13.94
CA ARG A 287 -6.81 15.07 -13.64
C ARG A 287 -8.30 15.25 -13.84
N ALA A 288 -8.89 14.63 -14.87
CA ALA A 288 -10.34 14.65 -15.07
C ALA A 288 -11.09 13.96 -13.93
N ALA A 289 -10.60 12.79 -13.48
CA ALA A 289 -11.14 12.09 -12.33
C ALA A 289 -11.00 12.90 -11.03
N LEU A 290 -9.86 13.55 -10.80
CA LEU A 290 -9.68 14.45 -9.66
C LEU A 290 -10.66 15.62 -9.67
N LYS A 291 -10.89 16.23 -10.84
CA LYS A 291 -11.88 17.30 -11.00
C LYS A 291 -13.28 16.79 -10.65
N SER A 292 -13.66 15.60 -11.13
CA SER A 292 -14.95 14.99 -10.81
C SER A 292 -15.13 14.76 -9.31
N VAL A 293 -14.11 14.23 -8.61
CA VAL A 293 -14.16 14.05 -7.17
C VAL A 293 -14.36 15.38 -6.44
N ARG A 294 -13.62 16.42 -6.79
CA ARG A 294 -13.79 17.75 -6.19
C ARG A 294 -15.19 18.32 -6.42
N SER A 295 -15.67 18.29 -7.67
CA SER A 295 -17.01 18.81 -8.01
C SER A 295 -18.14 18.07 -7.29
N TYR A 296 -17.99 16.79 -7.00
CA TYR A 296 -18.98 16.01 -6.24
C TYR A 296 -19.12 16.51 -4.79
N TRP A 297 -18.01 16.91 -4.17
CA TRP A 297 -18.02 17.36 -2.78
C TRP A 297 -18.27 18.86 -2.61
N ASP A 298 -18.13 19.64 -3.69
CA ASP A 298 -18.44 21.07 -3.73
C ASP A 298 -19.93 21.34 -4.02
N ALA A 299 -20.71 20.32 -4.41
CA ALA A 299 -22.14 20.37 -4.71
C ALA A 299 -22.99 20.15 -3.46
#